data_133200cf5a8d6d508021de120b649341
#
_entry.id   133200cf5a8d6d508021de120b649341
#
_cell.length_a   1.000
_cell.length_b   1.000
_cell.length_c   1.000
_cell.angle_alpha   90.00
_cell.angle_beta   90.00
_cell.angle_gamma   90.00
#
_symmetry.space_group_name_H-M   'P 1'
#
loop_
_entity.id
_entity.type
_entity.pdbx_description
1 polymer ?
#
loop_
_entity_poly.entity_id
_entity_poly.type
_entity_poly.pdbx_seq_one_letter_code
_entity_poly.pdbx_strand_id
1 'polypeptide(L)'
;MRQNIKERKNKMKGKKVITYAVSFLVALGCVSAFPVTVKADTGYEVYPNPHSMNYSDGDYEMTSQVNVVYEDGIDEDTKARLNEVLALKGMNASVSSEKKAGKTNILVGVKGSKQYVDSQFGTTSAGLFDKLDSYALKSDKGTISILGKDTDAAFYGLTSLYHIFKQVEGKTIRNFSIEDYADVASRGFIEGYYGNPWSTEDRCKLMEWGGYYKLNSYFYAPKDDPKHNAKWRDLYTEEEINTKIKPLAEAGNKSKCRFVFALHPYMNHTIRYNSEANYQADLKVMQAKFKQVIDAGVRQIAILADDAGNVGGANYTRTLTDMSNWLKELQPSYPGLKLTLPFCTQEYMGWGQSYYRDFPENVQIIMTGGRVWGEVTNNFTSSFTDTAGRGPYMWINWPCTDNSKKHLIMGGYTTFLHPGVDPSKIQGIVLNPMQQSEPSKVAIFGNACYSWNIWQTEEEANKCYNASFKYVDHNGYEETEASTALRELSKHMINQNMDSRVTRLEESVELKEKLNAFKTKVTKGEKITDEEFDDIINEFTVLQNASQTYRASGNERIKSQIVYWLNCWDDTTNAALNYIKGIKA
;
A
#
# COMPACT_ATOMS: atom_id res chain seq x y z
N MET A 1 -37.17 18.81 -42.01
CA MET A 1 -36.08 18.00 -41.40
C MET A 1 -34.72 18.73 -41.29
N ARG A 2 -34.51 19.87 -41.93
CA ARG A 2 -33.25 20.67 -41.82
C ARG A 2 -33.24 21.78 -40.76
N GLN A 3 -34.40 22.18 -40.23
CA GLN A 3 -34.49 23.20 -39.16
C GLN A 3 -34.22 22.66 -37.75
N ASN A 4 -34.55 21.40 -37.48
CA ASN A 4 -34.32 20.79 -36.14
C ASN A 4 -32.87 20.43 -35.81
N ILE A 5 -31.96 20.46 -36.80
CA ILE A 5 -30.53 20.16 -36.58
C ILE A 5 -29.76 21.43 -36.15
N LYS A 6 -30.22 22.61 -36.54
CA LYS A 6 -29.57 23.89 -36.18
C LYS A 6 -29.85 24.29 -34.72
N GLU A 7 -31.03 24.00 -34.21
CA GLU A 7 -31.37 24.31 -32.80
C GLU A 7 -30.70 23.38 -31.79
N ARG A 8 -30.47 22.11 -32.14
CA ARG A 8 -29.68 21.18 -31.28
C ARG A 8 -28.20 21.53 -31.20
N LYS A 9 -27.59 22.08 -32.26
CA LYS A 9 -26.19 22.51 -32.23
C LYS A 9 -25.98 23.80 -31.43
N ASN A 10 -26.95 24.69 -31.37
CA ASN A 10 -26.84 25.91 -30.58
C ASN A 10 -27.08 25.67 -29.06
N LYS A 11 -27.90 24.67 -28.68
CA LYS A 11 -28.05 24.28 -27.26
C LYS A 11 -26.84 23.55 -26.67
N MET A 12 -26.03 22.87 -27.50
CA MET A 12 -24.80 22.22 -27.02
C MET A 12 -23.62 23.20 -26.90
N LYS A 13 -23.59 24.29 -27.68
CA LYS A 13 -22.54 25.33 -27.53
C LYS A 13 -22.73 26.21 -26.30
N GLY A 14 -23.98 26.44 -25.86
CA GLY A 14 -24.28 27.25 -24.66
C GLY A 14 -23.93 26.55 -23.32
N LYS A 15 -23.96 25.23 -23.28
CA LYS A 15 -23.60 24.47 -22.05
C LYS A 15 -22.09 24.28 -21.84
N LYS A 16 -21.27 24.36 -22.89
CA LYS A 16 -19.82 24.26 -22.77
C LYS A 16 -19.14 25.56 -22.34
N VAL A 17 -19.77 26.72 -22.55
CA VAL A 17 -19.18 28.02 -22.17
C VAL A 17 -19.38 28.33 -20.69
N ILE A 18 -20.42 27.78 -20.03
CA ILE A 18 -20.69 28.04 -18.61
C ILE A 18 -19.81 27.19 -17.68
N THR A 19 -19.31 26.05 -18.14
CA THR A 19 -18.45 25.15 -17.33
C THR A 19 -17.00 25.64 -17.26
N TYR A 20 -16.52 26.42 -18.21
CA TYR A 20 -15.16 27.00 -18.21
C TYR A 20 -15.04 28.36 -17.51
N ALA A 21 -16.17 29.04 -17.24
CA ALA A 21 -16.14 30.36 -16.57
C ALA A 21 -16.08 30.26 -15.03
N VAL A 22 -16.32 29.08 -14.43
CA VAL A 22 -16.29 28.88 -12.97
C VAL A 22 -14.90 28.45 -12.47
N SER A 23 -14.04 27.94 -13.36
CA SER A 23 -12.68 27.52 -12.98
C SER A 23 -11.62 28.63 -13.04
N PHE A 24 -11.95 29.82 -13.53
CA PHE A 24 -10.97 30.91 -13.73
C PHE A 24 -11.07 32.07 -12.72
N LEU A 25 -11.92 31.94 -11.68
CA LEU A 25 -12.18 33.02 -10.71
C LEU A 25 -11.65 32.74 -9.30
N VAL A 26 -10.73 31.79 -9.11
CA VAL A 26 -10.12 31.47 -7.81
C VAL A 26 -8.67 31.97 -7.68
N ALA A 27 -8.10 32.57 -8.71
CA ALA A 27 -6.67 32.93 -8.71
C ALA A 27 -6.34 34.41 -8.44
N LEU A 28 -7.30 35.30 -8.21
CA LEU A 28 -6.99 36.69 -7.83
C LEU A 28 -8.00 37.24 -6.81
N GLY A 29 -7.62 37.22 -5.55
CA GLY A 29 -8.39 37.89 -4.50
C GLY A 29 -7.94 37.57 -3.10
N CYS A 30 -6.75 37.98 -2.69
CA CYS A 30 -6.45 38.15 -1.28
C CYS A 30 -7.17 39.38 -0.75
N VAL A 31 -8.36 39.26 -0.20
CA VAL A 31 -8.86 40.07 0.93
C VAL A 31 -9.99 39.27 1.59
N SER A 32 -9.79 38.90 2.82
CA SER A 32 -10.68 38.46 3.89
C SER A 32 -12.19 38.61 3.63
N ALA A 33 -12.80 37.50 3.26
CA ALA A 33 -14.15 37.15 3.67
C ALA A 33 -14.15 35.60 3.74
N PHE A 34 -14.19 35.06 4.95
CA PHE A 34 -14.38 33.62 5.15
C PHE A 34 -15.72 33.25 4.51
N PRO A 35 -15.76 32.45 3.42
CA PRO A 35 -17.00 31.85 3.03
C PRO A 35 -17.34 30.86 4.16
N VAL A 36 -18.53 31.01 4.75
CA VAL A 36 -19.19 29.90 5.42
C VAL A 36 -19.40 28.85 4.35
N THR A 37 -18.43 27.96 4.18
CA THR A 37 -18.61 26.74 3.43
C THR A 37 -19.67 25.96 4.17
N VAL A 38 -20.87 25.88 3.63
CA VAL A 38 -21.81 24.81 3.93
C VAL A 38 -21.04 23.55 3.57
N LYS A 39 -20.46 22.89 4.57
CA LYS A 39 -19.79 21.60 4.43
C LYS A 39 -20.86 20.67 3.85
N ALA A 40 -20.73 20.26 2.59
CA ALA A 40 -21.51 19.14 2.11
C ALA A 40 -21.34 18.03 3.14
N ASP A 41 -22.40 17.31 3.47
CA ASP A 41 -22.38 16.22 4.45
C ASP A 41 -21.52 15.06 3.89
N THR A 42 -20.21 15.28 3.89
CA THR A 42 -19.22 14.30 3.46
C THR A 42 -18.99 13.37 4.63
N GLY A 43 -19.24 12.07 4.42
CA GLY A 43 -18.94 11.04 5.40
C GLY A 43 -17.45 11.01 5.79
N TYR A 44 -17.10 10.22 6.79
CA TYR A 44 -15.70 9.99 7.16
C TYR A 44 -14.92 9.35 6.01
N GLU A 45 -13.73 9.85 5.75
CA GLU A 45 -12.80 9.28 4.78
C GLU A 45 -11.99 8.15 5.46
N VAL A 46 -12.07 6.95 4.90
CA VAL A 46 -11.35 5.76 5.40
C VAL A 46 -10.55 5.16 4.25
N TYR A 47 -9.26 4.96 4.44
CA TYR A 47 -8.39 4.27 3.50
C TYR A 47 -7.71 3.06 4.17
N PRO A 48 -7.65 1.92 3.46
CA PRO A 48 -8.36 1.58 2.20
C PRO A 48 -9.87 1.79 2.30
N ASN A 49 -10.49 2.17 1.16
CA ASN A 49 -11.94 2.37 1.11
C ASN A 49 -12.67 1.07 1.49
N PRO A 50 -13.59 1.12 2.48
CA PRO A 50 -14.38 -0.05 2.83
C PRO A 50 -15.36 -0.43 1.73
N HIS A 51 -15.68 -1.72 1.61
CA HIS A 51 -16.68 -2.22 0.65
C HIS A 51 -18.08 -1.69 0.92
N SER A 52 -18.42 -1.45 2.19
CA SER A 52 -19.70 -0.86 2.58
C SER A 52 -19.54 0.05 3.78
N MET A 53 -20.03 1.27 3.67
CA MET A 53 -20.13 2.22 4.77
C MET A 53 -21.45 2.99 4.66
N ASN A 54 -22.27 2.89 5.70
CA ASN A 54 -23.59 3.50 5.75
C ASN A 54 -23.74 4.33 7.01
N TYR A 55 -24.47 5.44 6.90
CA TYR A 55 -24.79 6.31 8.02
C TYR A 55 -26.25 6.15 8.42
N SER A 56 -26.55 6.33 9.69
CA SER A 56 -27.89 6.47 10.23
C SER A 56 -28.02 7.78 11.01
N ASP A 57 -29.25 8.20 11.25
CA ASP A 57 -29.51 9.47 11.93
C ASP A 57 -28.92 9.53 13.33
N GLY A 58 -28.48 10.73 13.68
CA GLY A 58 -28.00 11.11 15.00
C GLY A 58 -26.51 10.96 15.19
N ASP A 59 -26.05 11.76 16.15
CA ASP A 59 -24.69 11.80 16.64
C ASP A 59 -24.67 11.46 18.12
N TYR A 60 -23.48 11.13 18.64
CA TYR A 60 -23.29 10.84 20.05
C TYR A 60 -22.02 11.52 20.56
N GLU A 61 -22.16 12.25 21.66
CA GLU A 61 -21.03 12.81 22.40
C GLU A 61 -20.38 11.71 23.26
N MET A 62 -19.19 11.29 22.89
CA MET A 62 -18.44 10.25 23.59
C MET A 62 -17.93 10.74 24.94
N THR A 63 -18.01 9.90 25.96
CA THR A 63 -17.48 10.20 27.31
C THR A 63 -15.96 10.08 27.33
N SER A 64 -15.28 10.90 28.15
CA SER A 64 -13.81 10.80 28.31
C SER A 64 -13.35 9.51 28.98
N GLN A 65 -14.22 8.90 29.79
CA GLN A 65 -14.01 7.59 30.39
C GLN A 65 -14.86 6.59 29.61
N VAL A 66 -14.21 5.72 28.86
CA VAL A 66 -14.87 4.69 28.06
C VAL A 66 -14.83 3.34 28.77
N ASN A 67 -15.88 2.56 28.58
CA ASN A 67 -15.91 1.17 28.99
C ASN A 67 -15.55 0.28 27.81
N VAL A 68 -14.56 -0.59 27.97
CA VAL A 68 -14.11 -1.51 26.91
C VAL A 68 -14.42 -2.95 27.32
N VAL A 69 -14.98 -3.70 26.39
CA VAL A 69 -15.19 -5.14 26.51
C VAL A 69 -14.36 -5.84 25.43
N TYR A 70 -13.44 -6.69 25.85
CA TYR A 70 -12.70 -7.57 24.94
C TYR A 70 -13.16 -9.01 25.13
N GLU A 71 -13.27 -9.73 24.02
CA GLU A 71 -13.43 -11.18 24.06
C GLU A 71 -12.07 -11.89 24.12
N ASP A 72 -12.10 -13.12 24.61
CA ASP A 72 -10.96 -14.03 24.50
C ASP A 72 -10.60 -14.21 23.01
N GLY A 73 -9.33 -14.30 22.68
CA GLY A 73 -8.87 -14.36 21.29
C GLY A 73 -8.54 -13.01 20.67
N ILE A 74 -8.86 -11.88 21.33
CA ILE A 74 -8.32 -10.56 20.96
C ILE A 74 -6.92 -10.42 21.54
N ASP A 75 -5.92 -10.35 20.67
CA ASP A 75 -4.52 -10.29 21.08
C ASP A 75 -4.10 -8.88 21.58
N GLU A 76 -2.92 -8.81 22.21
CA GLU A 76 -2.42 -7.58 22.84
C GLU A 76 -2.12 -6.49 21.80
N ASP A 77 -1.69 -6.84 20.58
CA ASP A 77 -1.43 -5.87 19.52
C ASP A 77 -2.74 -5.22 19.04
N THR A 78 -3.82 -5.99 18.98
CA THR A 78 -5.16 -5.47 18.68
C THR A 78 -5.67 -4.55 19.79
N LYS A 79 -5.45 -4.91 21.05
CA LYS A 79 -5.77 -4.02 22.20
C LYS A 79 -4.94 -2.75 22.17
N ALA A 80 -3.66 -2.84 21.81
CA ALA A 80 -2.79 -1.67 21.64
C ALA A 80 -3.30 -0.72 20.55
N ARG A 81 -3.83 -1.22 19.43
CA ARG A 81 -4.45 -0.40 18.38
C ARG A 81 -5.65 0.39 18.93
N LEU A 82 -6.50 -0.20 19.75
CA LEU A 82 -7.58 0.54 20.38
C LEU A 82 -7.06 1.65 21.31
N ASN A 83 -5.98 1.40 22.04
CA ASN A 83 -5.38 2.43 22.89
C ASN A 83 -4.86 3.62 22.05
N GLU A 84 -4.29 3.37 20.87
CA GLU A 84 -3.90 4.43 19.92
C GLU A 84 -5.13 5.23 19.44
N VAL A 85 -6.23 4.54 19.12
CA VAL A 85 -7.50 5.21 18.74
C VAL A 85 -7.99 6.13 19.83
N LEU A 86 -8.04 5.65 21.07
CA LEU A 86 -8.51 6.42 22.24
C LEU A 86 -7.60 7.62 22.54
N ALA A 87 -6.30 7.45 22.39
CA ALA A 87 -5.31 8.51 22.60
C ALA A 87 -5.54 9.72 21.68
N LEU A 88 -6.06 9.53 20.46
CA LEU A 88 -6.38 10.63 19.54
C LEU A 88 -7.36 11.64 20.12
N LYS A 89 -8.19 11.22 21.07
CA LYS A 89 -9.23 12.06 21.73
C LYS A 89 -9.02 12.23 23.23
N GLY A 90 -7.86 11.85 23.75
CA GLY A 90 -7.55 11.92 25.18
C GLY A 90 -8.53 11.11 26.04
N MET A 91 -8.99 9.96 25.54
CA MET A 91 -9.94 9.09 26.23
C MET A 91 -9.21 8.02 27.04
N ASN A 92 -9.76 7.67 28.22
CA ASN A 92 -9.22 6.65 29.09
C ASN A 92 -10.14 5.43 29.14
N ALA A 93 -9.57 4.24 29.01
CA ALA A 93 -10.29 2.98 29.01
C ALA A 93 -10.41 2.38 30.42
N SER A 94 -11.57 1.81 30.73
CA SER A 94 -11.76 0.83 31.83
C SER A 94 -12.29 -0.46 31.21
N VAL A 95 -11.65 -1.59 31.48
CA VAL A 95 -12.06 -2.89 30.94
C VAL A 95 -13.11 -3.52 31.85
N SER A 96 -14.14 -4.12 31.26
CA SER A 96 -15.16 -4.89 31.94
C SER A 96 -15.70 -6.03 31.09
N SER A 97 -16.56 -6.89 31.65
CA SER A 97 -17.15 -8.02 30.91
C SER A 97 -18.43 -7.68 30.13
N GLU A 98 -19.00 -6.48 30.35
CA GLU A 98 -20.27 -6.06 29.74
C GLU A 98 -20.37 -4.53 29.60
N LYS A 99 -21.38 -4.05 28.87
CA LYS A 99 -21.68 -2.61 28.77
C LYS A 99 -21.93 -1.96 30.11
N LYS A 100 -21.53 -0.69 30.23
CA LYS A 100 -21.82 0.16 31.40
C LYS A 100 -22.72 1.32 30.98
N ALA A 101 -23.83 1.48 31.70
CA ALA A 101 -24.75 2.62 31.51
C ALA A 101 -24.04 3.95 31.79
N GLY A 102 -24.37 4.99 31.00
CA GLY A 102 -23.83 6.33 31.17
C GLY A 102 -22.38 6.51 30.69
N LYS A 103 -21.80 5.51 30.01
CA LYS A 103 -20.47 5.57 29.41
C LYS A 103 -20.55 5.24 27.92
N THR A 104 -19.61 5.77 27.15
CA THR A 104 -19.32 5.24 25.84
C THR A 104 -18.78 3.82 26.00
N ASN A 105 -19.36 2.87 25.29
CA ASN A 105 -18.93 1.47 25.32
C ASN A 105 -18.23 1.11 24.00
N ILE A 106 -17.05 0.49 24.10
CA ILE A 106 -16.35 -0.05 22.94
C ILE A 106 -16.23 -1.56 23.11
N LEU A 107 -16.79 -2.30 22.16
CA LEU A 107 -16.89 -3.75 22.20
C LEU A 107 -16.02 -4.33 21.10
N VAL A 108 -15.06 -5.19 21.43
CA VAL A 108 -14.15 -5.81 20.45
C VAL A 108 -14.21 -7.33 20.61
N GLY A 109 -14.71 -7.99 19.58
CA GLY A 109 -14.95 -9.42 19.60
C GLY A 109 -14.58 -10.16 18.32
N VAL A 110 -14.68 -11.48 18.39
CA VAL A 110 -14.40 -12.41 17.30
C VAL A 110 -15.67 -13.19 16.95
N LYS A 111 -15.99 -13.25 15.67
CA LYS A 111 -17.17 -13.96 15.16
C LYS A 111 -17.10 -15.46 15.50
N GLY A 112 -18.21 -15.97 16.01
CA GLY A 112 -18.34 -17.40 16.37
C GLY A 112 -17.77 -17.75 17.75
N SER A 113 -17.24 -16.76 18.51
CA SER A 113 -16.77 -16.95 19.89
C SER A 113 -17.89 -17.35 20.85
N LYS A 114 -19.15 -16.95 20.54
CA LYS A 114 -20.34 -17.08 21.37
C LYS A 114 -20.22 -16.32 22.72
N GLN A 115 -19.25 -15.43 22.84
CA GLN A 115 -19.05 -14.57 23.99
C GLN A 115 -19.93 -13.31 23.92
N TYR A 116 -19.74 -12.38 24.83
CA TYR A 116 -20.61 -11.22 25.01
C TYR A 116 -20.75 -10.36 23.74
N VAL A 117 -19.63 -10.00 23.08
CA VAL A 117 -19.65 -9.10 21.93
C VAL A 117 -20.29 -9.79 20.71
N ASP A 118 -19.89 -11.03 20.39
CA ASP A 118 -20.46 -11.82 19.29
C ASP A 118 -21.98 -11.99 19.48
N SER A 119 -22.43 -12.29 20.72
CA SER A 119 -23.84 -12.47 21.03
C SER A 119 -24.68 -11.18 20.94
N GLN A 120 -24.07 -10.01 21.18
CA GLN A 120 -24.75 -8.71 21.20
C GLN A 120 -24.61 -7.90 19.90
N PHE A 121 -23.77 -8.34 18.95
CA PHE A 121 -23.46 -7.55 17.77
C PHE A 121 -24.68 -7.34 16.84
N GLY A 122 -25.56 -8.31 16.77
CA GLY A 122 -26.74 -8.30 15.87
C GLY A 122 -26.44 -8.92 14.50
N THR A 123 -27.28 -8.57 13.52
CA THR A 123 -27.17 -9.11 12.16
C THR A 123 -26.13 -8.40 11.32
N THR A 124 -25.44 -9.15 10.48
CA THR A 124 -24.54 -8.69 9.42
C THR A 124 -24.98 -9.29 8.08
N SER A 125 -24.46 -8.79 6.99
CA SER A 125 -24.70 -9.36 5.66
C SER A 125 -24.33 -10.85 5.61
N ALA A 126 -25.14 -11.62 4.91
CA ALA A 126 -24.89 -13.06 4.75
C ALA A 126 -23.53 -13.30 4.08
N GLY A 127 -22.75 -14.22 4.63
CA GLY A 127 -21.44 -14.59 4.07
C GLY A 127 -20.32 -13.56 4.31
N LEU A 128 -20.54 -12.48 5.06
CA LEU A 128 -19.48 -11.51 5.38
C LEU A 128 -18.25 -12.20 5.96
N PHE A 129 -18.46 -13.04 6.97
CA PHE A 129 -17.35 -13.69 7.68
C PHE A 129 -16.75 -14.91 6.96
N ASP A 130 -17.25 -15.24 5.75
CA ASP A 130 -16.59 -16.16 4.84
C ASP A 130 -15.46 -15.46 4.03
N LYS A 131 -15.51 -14.13 3.96
CA LYS A 131 -14.53 -13.30 3.26
C LYS A 131 -13.19 -13.20 4.00
N LEU A 132 -12.15 -12.78 3.25
CA LEU A 132 -10.80 -12.60 3.80
C LEU A 132 -10.76 -11.40 4.75
N ASP A 133 -10.11 -11.56 5.89
CA ASP A 133 -9.87 -10.47 6.88
C ASP A 133 -11.12 -9.61 7.19
N SER A 134 -12.30 -10.24 7.15
CA SER A 134 -13.58 -9.54 7.25
C SER A 134 -13.93 -9.09 8.65
N TYR A 135 -14.52 -7.91 8.73
CA TYR A 135 -15.03 -7.36 9.98
C TYR A 135 -16.32 -6.55 9.76
N ALA A 136 -17.06 -6.39 10.84
CA ALA A 136 -18.14 -5.42 10.95
C ALA A 136 -17.81 -4.42 12.06
N LEU A 137 -18.03 -3.13 11.79
CA LEU A 137 -17.82 -2.03 12.73
C LEU A 137 -19.09 -1.18 12.75
N LYS A 138 -19.64 -0.91 13.94
CA LYS A 138 -20.87 -0.14 14.09
C LYS A 138 -20.72 0.88 15.23
N SER A 139 -21.16 2.12 14.97
CA SER A 139 -21.39 3.14 15.99
C SER A 139 -22.87 3.42 16.12
N ASP A 140 -23.45 3.18 17.27
CA ASP A 140 -24.87 3.39 17.55
C ASP A 140 -25.09 3.81 19.01
N LYS A 141 -25.62 5.02 19.22
CA LYS A 141 -26.06 5.56 20.52
C LYS A 141 -25.07 5.32 21.67
N GLY A 142 -23.80 5.65 21.45
CA GLY A 142 -22.74 5.55 22.45
C GLY A 142 -22.12 4.17 22.62
N THR A 143 -22.45 3.24 21.74
CA THR A 143 -21.77 1.96 21.64
C THR A 143 -21.05 1.87 20.31
N ILE A 144 -19.74 1.60 20.33
CA ILE A 144 -18.94 1.28 19.17
C ILE A 144 -18.59 -0.21 19.26
N SER A 145 -19.01 -1.00 18.27
CA SER A 145 -18.82 -2.45 18.29
C SER A 145 -18.01 -2.89 17.08
N ILE A 146 -16.98 -3.66 17.31
CA ILE A 146 -16.15 -4.28 16.29
C ILE A 146 -16.24 -5.80 16.44
N LEU A 147 -16.60 -6.47 15.37
CA LEU A 147 -16.62 -7.93 15.29
C LEU A 147 -15.76 -8.36 14.10
N GLY A 148 -14.61 -8.95 14.37
CA GLY A 148 -13.70 -9.47 13.37
C GLY A 148 -13.92 -10.96 13.12
N LYS A 149 -13.57 -11.45 11.93
CA LYS A 149 -13.47 -12.90 11.65
C LYS A 149 -12.49 -13.57 12.63
N ASP A 150 -11.42 -12.85 12.95
CA ASP A 150 -10.38 -13.19 13.92
C ASP A 150 -9.80 -11.90 14.51
N THR A 151 -8.74 -12.01 15.35
CA THR A 151 -8.10 -10.84 15.96
C THR A 151 -7.46 -9.90 14.94
N ASP A 152 -6.92 -10.40 13.83
CA ASP A 152 -6.34 -9.56 12.77
C ASP A 152 -7.44 -8.75 12.07
N ALA A 153 -8.57 -9.36 11.78
CA ALA A 153 -9.73 -8.68 11.22
C ALA A 153 -10.31 -7.62 12.19
N ALA A 154 -10.34 -7.91 13.49
CA ALA A 154 -10.72 -6.93 14.51
C ALA A 154 -9.73 -5.74 14.53
N PHE A 155 -8.43 -6.00 14.39
CA PHE A 155 -7.40 -4.96 14.24
C PHE A 155 -7.67 -4.07 13.03
N TYR A 156 -8.07 -4.64 11.87
CA TYR A 156 -8.42 -3.84 10.69
C TYR A 156 -9.68 -3.01 10.89
N GLY A 157 -10.66 -3.51 11.65
CA GLY A 157 -11.83 -2.73 12.08
C GLY A 157 -11.43 -1.54 12.97
N LEU A 158 -10.52 -1.75 13.92
CA LEU A 158 -9.96 -0.70 14.77
C LEU A 158 -9.10 0.29 13.96
N THR A 159 -8.44 -0.18 12.91
CA THR A 159 -7.69 0.70 11.99
C THR A 159 -8.66 1.63 11.22
N SER A 160 -9.80 1.14 10.77
CA SER A 160 -10.84 2.00 10.20
C SER A 160 -11.38 3.00 11.23
N LEU A 161 -11.58 2.58 12.47
CA LEU A 161 -11.97 3.47 13.57
C LEU A 161 -10.89 4.53 13.86
N TYR A 162 -9.60 4.19 13.72
CA TYR A 162 -8.49 5.15 13.84
C TYR A 162 -8.62 6.28 12.81
N HIS A 163 -8.89 5.96 11.54
CA HIS A 163 -9.13 6.97 10.50
C HIS A 163 -10.34 7.85 10.82
N ILE A 164 -11.42 7.26 11.31
CA ILE A 164 -12.63 7.98 11.71
C ILE A 164 -12.34 8.92 12.89
N PHE A 165 -11.65 8.43 13.93
CA PHE A 165 -11.34 9.23 15.12
C PHE A 165 -10.44 10.43 14.80
N LYS A 166 -9.58 10.37 13.80
CA LYS A 166 -8.84 11.55 13.33
C LYS A 166 -9.74 12.68 12.85
N GLN A 167 -10.92 12.34 12.30
CA GLN A 167 -11.87 13.28 11.67
C GLN A 167 -13.00 13.73 12.60
N VAL A 168 -13.20 13.02 13.72
CA VAL A 168 -14.19 13.39 14.74
C VAL A 168 -13.85 14.75 15.34
N GLU A 169 -14.78 15.71 15.26
CA GLU A 169 -14.63 17.01 15.93
C GLU A 169 -14.95 16.87 17.43
N GLY A 170 -14.03 17.32 18.29
CA GLY A 170 -14.17 17.09 19.72
C GLY A 170 -14.31 15.60 20.05
N LYS A 171 -15.48 15.20 20.56
CA LYS A 171 -15.83 13.80 20.86
C LYS A 171 -17.17 13.38 20.26
N THR A 172 -17.72 14.14 19.34
CA THR A 172 -19.02 13.86 18.74
C THR A 172 -18.86 12.95 17.51
N ILE A 173 -19.30 11.70 17.62
CA ILE A 173 -19.24 10.70 16.57
C ILE A 173 -20.62 10.44 15.97
N ARG A 174 -20.70 10.30 14.64
CA ARG A 174 -21.94 9.95 13.94
C ARG A 174 -22.28 8.48 14.16
N ASN A 175 -23.57 8.16 14.02
CA ASN A 175 -23.98 6.77 13.89
C ASN A 175 -23.68 6.24 12.49
N PHE A 176 -22.99 5.12 12.39
CA PHE A 176 -22.61 4.47 11.14
C PHE A 176 -22.44 2.96 11.28
N SER A 177 -22.39 2.28 10.14
CA SER A 177 -22.00 0.87 10.04
C SER A 177 -21.05 0.66 8.88
N ILE A 178 -20.04 -0.16 9.08
CA ILE A 178 -19.10 -0.64 8.07
C ILE A 178 -19.15 -2.16 8.06
N GLU A 179 -19.28 -2.76 6.88
CA GLU A 179 -19.01 -4.17 6.62
C GLU A 179 -17.94 -4.25 5.56
N ASP A 180 -16.81 -4.90 5.90
CA ASP A 180 -15.61 -4.79 5.11
C ASP A 180 -14.77 -6.06 5.13
N TYR A 181 -13.94 -6.24 4.12
CA TYR A 181 -13.08 -7.41 3.94
C TYR A 181 -11.94 -7.08 2.97
N ALA A 182 -10.99 -7.99 2.80
CA ALA A 182 -9.93 -7.84 1.82
C ALA A 182 -10.25 -8.65 0.55
N ASP A 183 -9.98 -8.08 -0.63
CA ASP A 183 -10.07 -8.78 -1.90
C ASP A 183 -8.87 -9.72 -2.10
N VAL A 184 -7.68 -9.33 -1.62
CA VAL A 184 -6.44 -10.09 -1.78
C VAL A 184 -5.90 -10.51 -0.40
N ALA A 185 -5.58 -11.79 -0.25
CA ALA A 185 -5.19 -12.38 1.04
C ALA A 185 -3.87 -11.80 1.58
N SER A 186 -2.87 -11.65 0.75
CA SER A 186 -1.55 -11.11 1.13
C SER A 186 -1.29 -9.79 0.42
N ARG A 187 -0.97 -8.74 1.19
CA ARG A 187 -0.90 -7.36 0.74
C ARG A 187 0.35 -6.70 1.30
N GLY A 188 1.25 -6.22 0.45
CA GLY A 188 2.47 -5.66 1.01
C GLY A 188 3.54 -5.22 0.02
N PHE A 189 4.78 -5.37 0.45
CA PHE A 189 5.95 -5.01 -0.32
C PHE A 189 7.09 -6.00 -0.05
N ILE A 190 8.03 -6.07 -0.99
CA ILE A 190 9.19 -6.96 -0.95
C ILE A 190 10.47 -6.15 -1.19
N GLU A 191 11.45 -6.21 -0.28
CA GLU A 191 12.75 -5.59 -0.46
C GLU A 191 13.63 -6.51 -1.32
N GLY A 192 13.35 -6.56 -2.63
CA GLY A 192 14.05 -7.40 -3.60
C GLY A 192 14.88 -6.63 -4.64
N TYR A 193 14.92 -5.30 -4.55
CA TYR A 193 15.60 -4.42 -5.47
C TYR A 193 17.14 -4.48 -5.36
N TYR A 194 17.81 -4.09 -6.43
CA TYR A 194 19.26 -3.86 -6.46
C TYR A 194 19.58 -2.38 -6.23
N GLY A 195 20.11 -2.03 -5.06
CA GLY A 195 20.39 -0.65 -4.67
C GLY A 195 20.97 -0.57 -3.27
N ASN A 196 20.89 0.61 -2.66
CA ASN A 196 21.24 0.78 -1.25
C ASN A 196 20.14 0.14 -0.39
N PRO A 197 20.49 -0.77 0.53
CA PRO A 197 19.51 -1.42 1.38
C PRO A 197 18.87 -0.43 2.34
N TRP A 198 17.65 -0.71 2.75
CA TRP A 198 17.02 0.05 3.81
C TRP A 198 17.68 -0.22 5.16
N SER A 199 17.65 0.78 6.02
CA SER A 199 18.04 0.59 7.43
C SER A 199 16.99 -0.26 8.17
N THR A 200 17.38 -0.85 9.31
CA THR A 200 16.41 -1.55 10.19
C THR A 200 15.28 -0.59 10.62
N GLU A 201 15.62 0.67 10.88
CA GLU A 201 14.62 1.70 11.22
C GLU A 201 13.64 1.95 10.08
N ASP A 202 14.11 2.13 8.83
CA ASP A 202 13.24 2.34 7.67
C ASP A 202 12.27 1.16 7.48
N ARG A 203 12.77 -0.07 7.62
CA ARG A 203 11.95 -1.28 7.54
C ARG A 203 10.86 -1.31 8.60
N CYS A 204 11.21 -1.04 9.87
CA CYS A 204 10.25 -0.96 10.97
C CYS A 204 9.20 0.14 10.72
N LYS A 205 9.64 1.35 10.35
CA LYS A 205 8.75 2.48 10.09
C LYS A 205 7.79 2.22 8.93
N LEU A 206 8.25 1.52 7.90
CA LEU A 206 7.40 1.19 6.76
C LEU A 206 6.34 0.13 7.11
N MET A 207 6.68 -0.87 7.93
CA MET A 207 5.70 -1.83 8.48
C MET A 207 4.70 -1.17 9.43
N GLU A 208 5.17 -0.30 10.34
CA GLU A 208 4.31 0.46 11.25
C GLU A 208 3.29 1.31 10.47
N TRP A 209 3.78 2.06 9.48
CA TRP A 209 2.94 2.87 8.60
C TRP A 209 1.96 2.00 7.79
N GLY A 210 2.45 0.89 7.23
CA GLY A 210 1.63 -0.07 6.47
C GLY A 210 0.46 -0.64 7.27
N GLY A 211 0.63 -0.82 8.58
CA GLY A 211 -0.42 -1.27 9.50
C GLY A 211 -1.60 -0.31 9.60
N TYR A 212 -1.43 0.99 9.34
CA TYR A 212 -2.53 1.95 9.26
C TYR A 212 -3.32 1.87 7.96
N TYR A 213 -2.82 1.12 6.97
CA TYR A 213 -3.47 0.91 5.68
C TYR A 213 -3.74 -0.57 5.40
N LYS A 214 -3.84 -1.39 6.45
CA LYS A 214 -4.23 -2.80 6.40
C LYS A 214 -3.30 -3.67 5.54
N LEU A 215 -2.04 -3.26 5.37
CA LEU A 215 -1.00 -4.15 4.83
C LEU A 215 -0.68 -5.25 5.84
N ASN A 216 -0.34 -6.43 5.35
CA ASN A 216 -0.08 -7.59 6.19
C ASN A 216 1.23 -8.33 5.89
N SER A 217 2.05 -7.85 4.94
CA SER A 217 3.26 -8.55 4.52
C SER A 217 4.38 -7.60 4.13
N TYR A 218 5.55 -7.79 4.75
CA TYR A 218 6.82 -7.25 4.29
C TYR A 218 7.80 -8.40 4.08
N PHE A 219 8.23 -8.64 2.84
CA PHE A 219 9.18 -9.68 2.49
C PHE A 219 10.61 -9.18 2.58
N TYR A 220 11.39 -9.82 3.43
CA TYR A 220 12.80 -9.54 3.61
C TYR A 220 13.64 -10.35 2.62
N ALA A 221 14.06 -9.72 1.54
CA ALA A 221 14.91 -10.31 0.52
C ALA A 221 16.01 -9.34 0.04
N PRO A 222 16.69 -8.59 0.95
CA PRO A 222 17.67 -7.58 0.57
C PRO A 222 18.89 -8.22 -0.05
N LYS A 223 19.35 -7.67 -1.17
CA LYS A 223 20.47 -8.23 -1.95
C LYS A 223 21.82 -8.13 -1.23
N ASP A 224 21.95 -7.32 -0.19
CA ASP A 224 23.14 -7.12 0.63
C ASP A 224 23.23 -8.02 1.87
N ASP A 225 22.21 -8.81 2.21
CA ASP A 225 22.29 -9.79 3.27
C ASP A 225 22.77 -11.15 2.72
N PRO A 226 24.08 -11.49 2.91
CA PRO A 226 24.59 -12.74 2.39
C PRO A 226 23.95 -13.98 3.04
N LYS A 227 23.41 -13.85 4.27
CA LYS A 227 22.77 -14.95 4.99
C LYS A 227 21.33 -15.22 4.55
N HIS A 228 20.76 -14.30 3.79
CA HIS A 228 19.52 -14.51 3.06
C HIS A 228 19.75 -15.34 1.78
N ASN A 229 20.91 -15.18 1.11
CA ASN A 229 21.20 -15.79 -0.19
C ASN A 229 22.54 -16.56 -0.24
N ALA A 230 23.65 -15.92 -0.61
CA ALA A 230 24.93 -16.58 -0.90
C ALA A 230 25.49 -17.43 0.25
N LYS A 231 25.23 -17.05 1.50
CA LYS A 231 25.60 -17.75 2.73
C LYS A 231 24.37 -18.26 3.50
N TRP A 232 23.38 -18.73 2.79
CA TRP A 232 22.09 -19.13 3.37
C TRP A 232 22.22 -20.27 4.41
N ARG A 233 23.31 -21.06 4.35
CA ARG A 233 23.60 -22.10 5.34
C ARG A 233 24.13 -21.57 6.67
N ASP A 234 24.66 -20.34 6.72
CA ASP A 234 25.21 -19.75 7.93
C ASP A 234 24.07 -19.20 8.80
N LEU A 235 24.00 -19.60 10.05
CA LEU A 235 23.06 -19.01 11.01
C LEU A 235 23.43 -17.55 11.32
N TYR A 236 22.46 -16.76 11.71
CA TYR A 236 22.70 -15.43 12.26
C TYR A 236 23.39 -15.55 13.62
N THR A 237 24.25 -14.61 13.95
CA THR A 237 24.78 -14.47 15.31
C THR A 237 23.68 -13.96 16.26
N GLU A 238 23.90 -14.12 17.56
CA GLU A 238 22.98 -13.58 18.56
C GLU A 238 22.81 -12.05 18.42
N GLU A 239 23.91 -11.33 18.13
CA GLU A 239 23.89 -9.90 17.87
C GLU A 239 23.02 -9.55 16.65
N GLU A 240 23.17 -10.25 15.53
CA GLU A 240 22.36 -10.04 14.33
C GLU A 240 20.88 -10.36 14.58
N ILE A 241 20.59 -11.40 15.34
CA ILE A 241 19.21 -11.71 15.76
C ILE A 241 18.62 -10.55 16.58
N ASN A 242 19.35 -10.06 17.57
CA ASN A 242 18.86 -9.02 18.48
C ASN A 242 18.78 -7.63 17.83
N THR A 243 19.69 -7.31 16.88
CA THR A 243 19.77 -5.97 16.27
C THR A 243 19.03 -5.85 14.93
N LYS A 244 18.78 -6.96 14.23
CA LYS A 244 18.13 -6.95 12.90
C LYS A 244 16.81 -7.72 12.90
N ILE A 245 16.83 -9.01 13.21
CA ILE A 245 15.66 -9.89 12.98
C ILE A 245 14.55 -9.62 14.00
N LYS A 246 14.89 -9.58 15.29
CA LYS A 246 13.91 -9.39 16.36
C LYS A 246 13.18 -8.06 16.29
N PRO A 247 13.82 -6.90 16.08
CA PRO A 247 13.12 -5.62 15.91
C PRO A 247 12.14 -5.63 14.73
N LEU A 248 12.50 -6.27 13.61
CA LEU A 248 11.62 -6.40 12.45
C LEU A 248 10.42 -7.29 12.75
N ALA A 249 10.62 -8.43 13.43
CA ALA A 249 9.54 -9.31 13.83
C ALA A 249 8.56 -8.62 14.79
N GLU A 250 9.08 -7.88 15.79
CA GLU A 250 8.28 -7.11 16.75
C GLU A 250 7.46 -6.01 16.06
N ALA A 251 8.09 -5.18 15.20
CA ALA A 251 7.40 -4.14 14.45
C ALA A 251 6.32 -4.71 13.53
N GLY A 252 6.62 -5.82 12.83
CA GLY A 252 5.68 -6.49 11.94
C GLY A 252 4.50 -7.12 12.68
N ASN A 253 4.71 -7.76 13.81
CA ASN A 253 3.63 -8.36 14.61
C ASN A 253 2.74 -7.28 15.20
N LYS A 254 3.31 -6.23 15.77
CA LYS A 254 2.57 -5.12 16.37
C LYS A 254 1.69 -4.38 15.36
N SER A 255 2.20 -4.15 14.15
CA SER A 255 1.47 -3.44 13.08
C SER A 255 0.55 -4.35 12.26
N LYS A 256 0.63 -5.67 12.42
CA LYS A 256 0.04 -6.71 11.55
C LYS A 256 0.60 -6.72 10.11
N CYS A 257 1.44 -5.76 9.73
CA CYS A 257 2.25 -5.80 8.51
C CYS A 257 3.48 -6.68 8.75
N ARG A 258 3.27 -8.00 8.77
CA ARG A 258 4.22 -8.97 9.28
C ARG A 258 5.50 -9.05 8.47
N PHE A 259 6.60 -9.18 9.21
CA PHE A 259 7.90 -9.48 8.66
C PHE A 259 7.92 -10.94 8.15
N VAL A 260 8.00 -11.11 6.83
CA VAL A 260 8.15 -12.40 6.15
C VAL A 260 9.62 -12.62 5.87
N PHE A 261 10.24 -13.58 6.55
CA PHE A 261 11.63 -13.92 6.28
C PHE A 261 11.73 -14.81 5.05
N ALA A 262 12.29 -14.28 3.95
CA ALA A 262 12.52 -15.03 2.73
C ALA A 262 13.96 -15.56 2.71
N LEU A 263 14.14 -16.83 2.34
CA LEU A 263 15.44 -17.46 2.16
C LEU A 263 15.62 -17.87 0.71
N HIS A 264 16.80 -17.63 0.15
CA HIS A 264 17.14 -17.96 -1.22
C HIS A 264 18.19 -19.09 -1.30
N PRO A 265 17.76 -20.36 -1.14
CA PRO A 265 18.71 -21.49 -1.06
C PRO A 265 19.15 -22.03 -2.43
N TYR A 266 18.85 -21.31 -3.51
CA TYR A 266 19.14 -21.72 -4.89
C TYR A 266 20.23 -20.88 -5.56
N MET A 267 20.52 -19.70 -5.06
CA MET A 267 21.54 -18.81 -5.61
C MET A 267 22.93 -19.19 -5.10
N ASN A 268 23.93 -19.21 -5.97
CA ASN A 268 25.35 -19.46 -5.73
C ASN A 268 25.66 -20.85 -5.13
N HIS A 269 25.23 -21.18 -3.95
CA HIS A 269 25.46 -22.46 -3.27
C HIS A 269 24.15 -23.23 -3.15
N THR A 270 23.62 -23.64 -4.29
CA THR A 270 22.31 -24.31 -4.43
C THR A 270 22.19 -25.52 -3.49
N ILE A 271 20.97 -25.70 -2.93
CA ILE A 271 20.60 -26.93 -2.23
C ILE A 271 20.89 -28.14 -3.10
N ARG A 272 21.49 -29.18 -2.52
CA ARG A 272 22.03 -30.33 -3.26
C ARG A 272 21.01 -31.44 -3.38
N TYR A 273 20.76 -31.90 -4.62
CA TYR A 273 19.87 -33.02 -4.94
C TYR A 273 20.61 -34.24 -5.48
N ASN A 274 21.95 -34.23 -5.50
CA ASN A 274 22.80 -35.27 -6.06
C ASN A 274 22.83 -36.56 -5.25
N SER A 275 22.41 -36.55 -3.99
CA SER A 275 22.19 -37.73 -3.14
C SER A 275 21.19 -37.41 -2.04
N GLU A 276 20.54 -38.47 -1.51
CA GLU A 276 19.60 -38.34 -0.38
C GLU A 276 20.30 -37.73 0.85
N ALA A 277 21.50 -38.19 1.18
CA ALA A 277 22.26 -37.70 2.32
C ALA A 277 22.57 -36.18 2.22
N ASN A 278 22.97 -35.71 1.04
CA ASN A 278 23.24 -34.30 0.80
C ASN A 278 21.97 -33.45 0.86
N TYR A 279 20.88 -33.91 0.28
CA TYR A 279 19.59 -33.24 0.34
C TYR A 279 19.10 -33.09 1.78
N GLN A 280 19.08 -34.17 2.54
CA GLN A 280 18.66 -34.16 3.95
C GLN A 280 19.54 -33.28 4.83
N ALA A 281 20.86 -33.24 4.56
CA ALA A 281 21.77 -32.34 5.26
C ALA A 281 21.40 -30.87 4.99
N ASP A 282 21.15 -30.49 3.72
CA ASP A 282 20.78 -29.12 3.36
C ASP A 282 19.38 -28.75 3.86
N LEU A 283 18.42 -29.67 3.82
CA LEU A 283 17.06 -29.46 4.34
C LEU A 283 17.09 -29.15 5.84
N LYS A 284 17.88 -29.90 6.64
CA LYS A 284 18.07 -29.66 8.08
C LYS A 284 18.67 -28.28 8.35
N VAL A 285 19.63 -27.85 7.55
CA VAL A 285 20.24 -26.52 7.66
C VAL A 285 19.20 -25.44 7.37
N MET A 286 18.39 -25.59 6.32
CA MET A 286 17.32 -24.66 5.97
C MET A 286 16.27 -24.58 7.09
N GLN A 287 15.84 -25.71 7.63
CA GLN A 287 14.91 -25.78 8.76
C GLN A 287 15.50 -25.11 10.01
N ALA A 288 16.77 -25.32 10.31
CA ALA A 288 17.46 -24.67 11.43
C ALA A 288 17.52 -23.15 11.28
N LYS A 289 17.79 -22.65 10.05
CA LYS A 289 17.77 -21.22 9.74
C LYS A 289 16.39 -20.61 9.96
N PHE A 290 15.34 -21.23 9.41
CA PHE A 290 13.97 -20.76 9.60
C PHE A 290 13.55 -20.85 11.07
N LYS A 291 13.92 -21.93 11.78
CA LYS A 291 13.62 -22.05 13.19
C LYS A 291 14.24 -20.93 14.01
N GLN A 292 15.49 -20.56 13.72
CA GLN A 292 16.18 -19.46 14.41
C GLN A 292 15.40 -18.14 14.30
N VAL A 293 14.90 -17.79 13.12
CA VAL A 293 14.15 -16.55 12.95
C VAL A 293 12.71 -16.65 13.50
N ILE A 294 12.09 -17.84 13.48
CA ILE A 294 10.80 -18.09 14.12
C ILE A 294 10.91 -17.97 15.64
N ASP A 295 11.99 -18.49 16.24
CA ASP A 295 12.30 -18.31 17.67
C ASP A 295 12.47 -16.83 18.04
N ALA A 296 12.96 -16.01 17.10
CA ALA A 296 13.08 -14.55 17.25
C ALA A 296 11.77 -13.76 17.02
N GLY A 297 10.65 -14.46 16.76
CA GLY A 297 9.33 -13.82 16.62
C GLY A 297 8.79 -13.75 15.19
N VAL A 298 9.51 -14.21 14.17
CA VAL A 298 8.98 -14.28 12.79
C VAL A 298 7.78 -15.24 12.74
N ARG A 299 6.71 -14.86 12.04
CA ARG A 299 5.47 -15.65 11.95
C ARG A 299 5.07 -16.04 10.52
N GLN A 300 5.90 -15.70 9.54
CA GLN A 300 5.78 -16.19 8.17
C GLN A 300 7.15 -16.30 7.52
N ILE A 301 7.37 -17.36 6.73
CA ILE A 301 8.59 -17.61 5.97
C ILE A 301 8.26 -17.74 4.49
N ALA A 302 9.26 -17.53 3.64
CA ALA A 302 9.17 -17.70 2.19
C ALA A 302 10.45 -18.32 1.63
N ILE A 303 10.37 -18.95 0.47
CA ILE A 303 11.51 -19.54 -0.24
C ILE A 303 11.60 -18.89 -1.62
N LEU A 304 12.80 -18.46 -2.01
CA LEU A 304 13.04 -17.79 -3.29
C LEU A 304 13.99 -18.60 -4.16
N ALA A 305 13.75 -18.61 -5.47
CA ALA A 305 14.62 -19.19 -6.50
C ALA A 305 14.74 -18.26 -7.73
N ASP A 306 14.37 -16.98 -7.59
CA ASP A 306 14.54 -15.98 -8.64
C ASP A 306 16.03 -15.82 -9.02
N ASP A 307 16.31 -15.55 -10.29
CA ASP A 307 17.67 -15.34 -10.84
C ASP A 307 18.66 -16.50 -10.59
N ALA A 308 18.16 -17.69 -10.24
CA ALA A 308 18.96 -18.88 -9.99
C ALA A 308 18.88 -19.90 -11.14
N GLY A 309 19.73 -20.93 -11.08
CA GLY A 309 19.62 -22.07 -11.97
C GLY A 309 18.37 -22.90 -11.69
N ASN A 310 17.68 -23.39 -12.73
CA ASN A 310 16.52 -24.25 -12.58
C ASN A 310 16.96 -25.65 -12.10
N VAL A 311 16.41 -26.08 -10.97
CA VAL A 311 16.66 -27.43 -10.41
C VAL A 311 15.61 -28.46 -10.82
N GLY A 312 14.60 -28.06 -11.57
CA GLY A 312 13.50 -28.90 -12.05
C GLY A 312 12.32 -29.01 -11.10
N GLY A 313 11.13 -29.18 -11.67
CA GLY A 313 9.86 -29.20 -10.94
C GLY A 313 9.80 -30.24 -9.83
N ALA A 314 10.30 -31.46 -10.07
CA ALA A 314 10.31 -32.54 -9.07
C ALA A 314 11.12 -32.16 -7.80
N ASN A 315 12.26 -31.47 -7.97
CA ASN A 315 13.10 -31.04 -6.85
C ASN A 315 12.44 -29.88 -6.08
N TYR A 316 11.79 -28.94 -6.77
CA TYR A 316 10.98 -27.89 -6.13
C TYR A 316 9.83 -28.52 -5.34
N THR A 317 9.03 -29.42 -5.96
CA THR A 317 7.91 -30.10 -5.30
C THR A 317 8.35 -30.80 -4.03
N ARG A 318 9.45 -31.56 -4.11
CA ARG A 318 10.04 -32.26 -2.97
C ARG A 318 10.35 -31.31 -1.82
N THR A 319 11.12 -30.25 -2.08
CA THR A 319 11.53 -29.30 -1.05
C THR A 319 10.32 -28.58 -0.43
N LEU A 320 9.37 -28.17 -1.25
CA LEU A 320 8.14 -27.50 -0.79
C LEU A 320 7.26 -28.44 0.04
N THR A 321 7.20 -29.74 -0.31
CA THR A 321 6.46 -30.74 0.45
C THR A 321 7.09 -30.95 1.82
N ASP A 322 8.42 -31.14 1.88
CA ASP A 322 9.14 -31.36 3.13
C ASP A 322 9.04 -30.13 4.05
N MET A 323 9.16 -28.93 3.49
CA MET A 323 9.01 -27.67 4.25
C MET A 323 7.57 -27.41 4.71
N SER A 324 6.57 -27.75 3.89
CA SER A 324 5.17 -27.63 4.29
C SER A 324 4.80 -28.57 5.42
N ASN A 325 5.31 -29.80 5.39
CA ASN A 325 5.11 -30.77 6.47
C ASN A 325 5.80 -30.30 7.76
N TRP A 326 7.05 -29.82 7.66
CA TRP A 326 7.78 -29.28 8.80
C TRP A 326 7.07 -28.07 9.42
N LEU A 327 6.49 -27.16 8.62
CA LEU A 327 5.69 -26.02 9.14
C LEU A 327 4.46 -26.50 9.90
N LYS A 328 3.75 -27.51 9.41
CA LYS A 328 2.58 -28.09 10.09
C LYS A 328 2.96 -28.70 11.45
N GLU A 329 4.09 -29.38 11.51
CA GLU A 329 4.62 -29.95 12.77
C GLU A 329 5.01 -28.86 13.77
N LEU A 330 5.55 -27.73 13.28
CA LEU A 330 6.06 -26.66 14.10
C LEU A 330 4.96 -25.73 14.64
N GLN A 331 3.90 -25.50 13.85
CA GLN A 331 2.85 -24.51 14.14
C GLN A 331 2.22 -24.58 15.53
N PRO A 332 1.91 -25.78 16.11
CA PRO A 332 1.31 -25.85 17.45
C PRO A 332 2.17 -25.22 18.57
N SER A 333 3.48 -25.13 18.35
CA SER A 333 4.43 -24.55 19.30
C SER A 333 4.64 -23.04 19.12
N TYR A 334 4.11 -22.47 18.03
CA TYR A 334 4.32 -21.06 17.66
C TYR A 334 3.00 -20.39 17.29
N PRO A 335 2.25 -19.85 18.27
CA PRO A 335 1.00 -19.14 18.01
C PRO A 335 1.16 -18.06 16.92
N GLY A 336 0.24 -18.03 15.97
CA GLY A 336 0.26 -17.08 14.86
C GLY A 336 1.20 -17.44 13.70
N LEU A 337 1.97 -18.54 13.78
CA LEU A 337 2.79 -19.02 12.66
C LEU A 337 1.88 -19.39 11.48
N LYS A 338 2.09 -18.72 10.33
CA LYS A 338 1.33 -18.97 9.10
C LYS A 338 1.82 -20.26 8.44
N LEU A 339 0.87 -21.07 7.98
CA LEU A 339 1.16 -22.28 7.21
C LEU A 339 1.35 -21.99 5.72
N THR A 340 0.90 -20.85 5.23
CA THR A 340 1.15 -20.44 3.84
C THR A 340 2.65 -20.29 3.60
N LEU A 341 3.11 -20.84 2.47
CA LEU A 341 4.52 -20.84 2.07
C LEU A 341 4.66 -20.17 0.70
N PRO A 342 4.90 -18.84 0.66
CA PRO A 342 5.23 -18.17 -0.59
C PRO A 342 6.52 -18.71 -1.18
N PHE A 343 6.49 -19.02 -2.47
CA PHE A 343 7.61 -19.55 -3.22
C PHE A 343 7.79 -18.82 -4.54
N CYS A 344 8.93 -18.15 -4.72
CA CYS A 344 9.30 -17.58 -6.01
C CYS A 344 10.06 -18.61 -6.83
N THR A 345 9.53 -18.97 -7.99
CA THR A 345 10.16 -19.94 -8.87
C THR A 345 11.29 -19.29 -9.68
N GLN A 346 12.19 -20.08 -10.23
CA GLN A 346 13.18 -19.59 -11.19
C GLN A 346 12.50 -19.04 -12.46
N GLU A 347 11.34 -19.57 -12.83
CA GLU A 347 10.54 -19.17 -14.01
C GLU A 347 9.55 -18.04 -13.71
N TYR A 348 9.82 -17.22 -12.68
CA TYR A 348 8.94 -16.19 -12.14
C TYR A 348 8.43 -15.17 -13.15
N MET A 349 9.17 -14.94 -14.24
CA MET A 349 8.82 -13.99 -15.30
C MET A 349 8.02 -14.63 -16.45
N GLY A 350 7.70 -15.93 -16.34
CA GLY A 350 6.92 -16.67 -17.33
C GLY A 350 5.40 -16.57 -17.10
N TRP A 351 4.67 -17.43 -17.80
CA TRP A 351 3.21 -17.51 -17.75
C TRP A 351 2.68 -18.68 -16.90
N GLY A 352 3.55 -19.32 -16.12
CA GLY A 352 3.25 -20.49 -15.31
C GLY A 352 3.66 -21.79 -15.99
N GLN A 353 3.72 -22.86 -15.17
CA GLN A 353 4.08 -24.21 -15.59
C GLN A 353 3.05 -25.19 -15.05
N SER A 354 2.75 -26.24 -15.82
CA SER A 354 1.76 -27.25 -15.42
C SER A 354 2.16 -28.02 -14.15
N TYR A 355 3.45 -28.23 -13.92
CA TYR A 355 3.95 -28.92 -12.73
C TYR A 355 3.73 -28.14 -11.42
N TYR A 356 3.33 -26.85 -11.48
CA TYR A 356 2.94 -26.10 -10.29
C TYR A 356 1.71 -26.68 -9.60
N ARG A 357 0.91 -27.49 -10.30
CA ARG A 357 -0.20 -28.24 -9.74
C ARG A 357 0.23 -29.30 -8.72
N ASP A 358 1.48 -29.78 -8.81
CA ASP A 358 2.05 -30.78 -7.92
C ASP A 358 2.56 -30.18 -6.60
N PHE A 359 2.62 -28.85 -6.49
CA PHE A 359 3.02 -28.18 -5.24
C PHE A 359 1.94 -28.34 -4.17
N PRO A 360 2.31 -28.46 -2.88
CA PRO A 360 1.36 -28.47 -1.78
C PRO A 360 0.37 -27.29 -1.84
N GLU A 361 -0.85 -27.48 -1.37
CA GLU A 361 -1.93 -26.48 -1.45
C GLU A 361 -1.59 -25.16 -0.73
N ASN A 362 -0.80 -25.24 0.35
CA ASN A 362 -0.38 -24.07 1.12
C ASN A 362 0.73 -23.25 0.45
N VAL A 363 1.28 -23.73 -0.66
CA VAL A 363 2.30 -23.00 -1.42
C VAL A 363 1.65 -21.93 -2.29
N GLN A 364 2.11 -20.69 -2.13
CA GLN A 364 1.70 -19.54 -2.92
C GLN A 364 2.80 -19.23 -3.93
N ILE A 365 2.47 -19.24 -5.22
CA ILE A 365 3.48 -19.17 -6.30
C ILE A 365 3.68 -17.73 -6.73
N ILE A 366 4.88 -17.21 -6.46
CA ILE A 366 5.26 -15.82 -6.75
C ILE A 366 5.66 -15.68 -8.22
N MET A 367 5.02 -14.74 -8.92
CA MET A 367 5.23 -14.43 -10.34
C MET A 367 5.24 -12.92 -10.57
N THR A 368 5.94 -12.45 -11.61
CA THR A 368 6.03 -11.02 -11.93
C THR A 368 5.08 -10.56 -13.03
N GLY A 369 4.16 -11.42 -13.51
CA GLY A 369 3.13 -11.01 -14.47
C GLY A 369 3.49 -11.26 -15.94
N GLY A 370 4.17 -12.38 -16.26
CA GLY A 370 4.52 -12.79 -17.63
C GLY A 370 5.75 -12.12 -18.24
N ARG A 371 6.38 -11.24 -17.49
CA ARG A 371 7.66 -10.55 -17.80
C ARG A 371 8.26 -10.00 -16.51
N VAL A 372 9.53 -9.61 -16.50
CA VAL A 372 10.20 -9.05 -15.31
C VAL A 372 9.46 -7.83 -14.74
N TRP A 373 9.06 -6.92 -15.63
CA TRP A 373 8.31 -5.70 -15.31
C TRP A 373 6.83 -5.88 -15.67
N GLY A 374 6.20 -6.87 -15.04
CA GLY A 374 4.80 -7.20 -15.30
C GLY A 374 3.81 -6.34 -14.53
N GLU A 375 2.55 -6.60 -14.79
CA GLU A 375 1.40 -5.85 -14.31
C GLU A 375 0.35 -6.81 -13.75
N VAL A 376 -0.51 -6.35 -12.85
CA VAL A 376 -1.65 -7.12 -12.37
C VAL A 376 -2.78 -6.96 -13.39
N THR A 377 -3.03 -8.01 -14.18
CA THR A 377 -4.04 -8.02 -15.25
C THR A 377 -4.88 -9.28 -15.23
N ASN A 378 -6.14 -9.21 -15.66
CA ASN A 378 -7.01 -10.38 -15.84
C ASN A 378 -6.42 -11.41 -16.82
N ASN A 379 -5.74 -10.93 -17.87
CA ASN A 379 -5.13 -11.81 -18.85
C ASN A 379 -4.07 -12.72 -18.21
N PHE A 380 -3.18 -12.13 -17.42
CA PHE A 380 -2.14 -12.91 -16.74
C PHE A 380 -2.71 -13.80 -15.64
N THR A 381 -3.52 -13.25 -14.72
CA THR A 381 -4.04 -14.01 -13.58
C THR A 381 -4.91 -15.18 -13.99
N SER A 382 -5.75 -15.01 -15.03
CA SER A 382 -6.59 -16.10 -15.57
C SER A 382 -5.74 -17.16 -16.24
N SER A 383 -4.85 -16.79 -17.17
CA SER A 383 -3.97 -17.74 -17.87
C SER A 383 -3.09 -18.55 -16.92
N PHE A 384 -2.53 -17.87 -15.92
CA PHE A 384 -1.74 -18.53 -14.88
C PHE A 384 -2.58 -19.49 -14.05
N THR A 385 -3.79 -19.08 -13.63
CA THR A 385 -4.70 -19.93 -12.85
C THR A 385 -5.09 -21.20 -13.63
N ASP A 386 -5.39 -21.05 -14.92
CA ASP A 386 -5.73 -22.18 -15.80
C ASP A 386 -4.55 -23.16 -15.93
N THR A 387 -3.32 -22.66 -15.95
CA THR A 387 -2.11 -23.49 -16.05
C THR A 387 -1.74 -24.11 -14.71
N ALA A 388 -1.64 -23.32 -13.65
CA ALA A 388 -1.12 -23.73 -12.34
C ALA A 388 -2.16 -24.33 -11.40
N GLY A 389 -3.48 -24.22 -11.70
CA GLY A 389 -4.58 -24.70 -10.87
C GLY A 389 -4.84 -23.85 -9.61
N ARG A 390 -4.16 -22.71 -9.48
CA ARG A 390 -4.31 -21.71 -8.40
C ARG A 390 -3.88 -20.34 -8.89
N GLY A 391 -4.40 -19.28 -8.28
CA GLY A 391 -4.01 -17.91 -8.62
C GLY A 391 -2.53 -17.62 -8.31
N PRO A 392 -1.89 -16.68 -9.03
CA PRO A 392 -0.53 -16.25 -8.73
C PRO A 392 -0.47 -15.41 -7.44
N TYR A 393 0.70 -15.43 -6.81
CA TYR A 393 1.13 -14.40 -5.88
C TYR A 393 1.95 -13.38 -6.68
N MET A 394 1.46 -12.13 -6.84
CA MET A 394 2.06 -11.13 -7.73
C MET A 394 3.21 -10.40 -7.03
N TRP A 395 4.40 -10.47 -7.60
CA TRP A 395 5.55 -9.62 -7.29
C TRP A 395 5.69 -8.58 -8.39
N ILE A 396 5.30 -7.36 -8.13
CA ILE A 396 5.31 -6.30 -9.13
C ILE A 396 6.56 -5.43 -8.96
N ASN A 397 7.43 -5.41 -9.96
CA ASN A 397 8.66 -4.61 -9.97
C ASN A 397 8.36 -3.12 -10.23
N TRP A 398 7.53 -2.55 -9.40
CA TRP A 398 7.12 -1.16 -9.35
C TRP A 398 6.91 -0.75 -7.89
N PRO A 399 7.39 0.41 -7.47
CA PRO A 399 8.14 1.46 -8.16
C PRO A 399 9.67 1.23 -8.23
N CYS A 400 10.14 0.01 -8.37
CA CYS A 400 11.56 -0.35 -8.42
C CYS A 400 12.35 0.49 -9.43
N THR A 401 13.54 0.94 -9.04
CA THR A 401 14.43 1.77 -9.86
C THR A 401 15.80 1.15 -10.10
N ASP A 402 15.90 -0.18 -10.07
CA ASP A 402 17.16 -0.93 -10.23
C ASP A 402 17.99 -0.46 -11.43
N ASN A 403 17.34 -0.31 -12.58
CA ASN A 403 17.97 0.06 -13.84
C ASN A 403 17.97 1.58 -14.08
N SER A 404 17.41 2.37 -13.17
CA SER A 404 17.24 3.82 -13.32
C SER A 404 17.33 4.56 -11.98
N LYS A 405 18.39 4.33 -11.23
CA LYS A 405 18.59 4.86 -9.86
C LYS A 405 18.60 6.39 -9.76
N LYS A 406 18.66 7.08 -10.93
CA LYS A 406 18.58 8.55 -11.00
C LYS A 406 17.14 9.07 -11.07
N HIS A 407 16.16 8.17 -11.15
CA HIS A 407 14.73 8.51 -11.18
C HIS A 407 14.03 8.15 -9.89
N LEU A 408 12.95 8.86 -9.58
CA LEU A 408 11.93 8.47 -8.62
C LEU A 408 10.67 8.08 -9.38
N ILE A 409 9.90 7.15 -8.82
CA ILE A 409 8.65 6.70 -9.42
C ILE A 409 7.53 6.88 -8.38
N MET A 410 6.88 8.03 -8.44
CA MET A 410 5.85 8.42 -7.48
C MET A 410 4.46 8.48 -8.13
N GLY A 411 4.18 7.55 -9.04
CA GLY A 411 2.91 7.42 -9.75
C GLY A 411 2.84 6.11 -10.52
N GLY A 412 1.84 5.96 -11.41
CA GLY A 412 1.70 4.78 -12.28
C GLY A 412 0.71 3.74 -11.77
N TYR A 413 -0.26 4.12 -10.96
CA TYR A 413 -1.23 3.21 -10.35
C TYR A 413 -1.91 2.31 -11.36
N THR A 414 -2.60 2.89 -12.35
CA THR A 414 -3.36 2.14 -13.35
C THR A 414 -2.50 1.39 -14.37
N THR A 415 -1.22 1.74 -14.47
CA THR A 415 -0.29 1.02 -15.33
C THR A 415 0.10 -0.34 -14.76
N PHE A 416 0.25 -0.44 -13.43
CA PHE A 416 0.70 -1.68 -12.79
C PHE A 416 -0.42 -2.43 -12.08
N LEU A 417 -1.45 -1.74 -11.62
CA LEU A 417 -2.60 -2.28 -10.91
C LEU A 417 -3.86 -1.98 -11.72
N HIS A 418 -4.20 -2.87 -12.64
CA HIS A 418 -5.33 -2.65 -13.55
C HIS A 418 -6.67 -2.75 -12.84
N PRO A 419 -7.61 -1.81 -13.08
CA PRO A 419 -8.98 -1.91 -12.57
C PRO A 419 -9.71 -3.15 -13.09
N GLY A 420 -10.67 -3.66 -12.30
CA GLY A 420 -11.57 -4.74 -12.70
C GLY A 420 -10.92 -6.12 -12.78
N VAL A 421 -9.80 -6.33 -12.10
CA VAL A 421 -9.18 -7.68 -12.01
C VAL A 421 -9.98 -8.55 -11.05
N ASP A 422 -10.18 -9.83 -11.41
CA ASP A 422 -10.89 -10.81 -10.60
C ASP A 422 -10.07 -11.20 -9.36
N PRO A 423 -10.49 -10.81 -8.12
CA PRO A 423 -9.75 -11.09 -6.91
C PRO A 423 -9.64 -12.58 -6.59
N SER A 424 -10.59 -13.40 -7.06
CA SER A 424 -10.58 -14.84 -6.82
C SER A 424 -9.38 -15.57 -7.47
N LYS A 425 -8.70 -14.88 -8.39
CA LYS A 425 -7.53 -15.38 -9.11
C LYS A 425 -6.21 -14.77 -8.64
N ILE A 426 -6.19 -14.16 -7.45
CA ILE A 426 -4.97 -13.55 -6.88
C ILE A 426 -4.80 -14.03 -5.44
N GLN A 427 -3.61 -14.56 -5.11
CA GLN A 427 -3.29 -14.97 -3.74
C GLN A 427 -2.57 -13.89 -2.93
N GLY A 428 -1.88 -12.99 -3.59
CA GLY A 428 -1.15 -11.89 -2.95
C GLY A 428 -0.63 -10.88 -3.95
N ILE A 429 -0.35 -9.67 -3.46
CA ILE A 429 0.34 -8.62 -4.23
C ILE A 429 1.37 -7.96 -3.33
N VAL A 430 2.64 -8.07 -3.72
CA VAL A 430 3.76 -7.32 -3.12
C VAL A 430 4.45 -6.49 -4.19
N LEU A 431 4.68 -5.23 -3.86
CA LEU A 431 5.46 -4.34 -4.72
C LEU A 431 6.94 -4.44 -4.38
N ASN A 432 7.80 -4.44 -5.39
CA ASN A 432 9.23 -4.22 -5.22
C ASN A 432 9.51 -2.73 -5.34
N PRO A 433 9.88 -2.04 -4.24
CA PRO A 433 9.93 -0.57 -4.19
C PRO A 433 11.28 0.00 -4.61
N MET A 434 11.40 1.33 -4.48
CA MET A 434 12.68 2.04 -4.65
C MET A 434 13.59 1.82 -3.44
N GLN A 435 14.90 2.06 -3.64
CA GLN A 435 15.85 2.16 -2.51
C GLN A 435 15.53 3.33 -1.56
N GLN A 436 14.70 4.27 -1.95
CA GLN A 436 14.12 5.32 -1.11
C GLN A 436 12.82 4.80 -0.50
N SER A 437 12.85 4.44 0.78
CA SER A 437 11.71 3.84 1.49
C SER A 437 10.53 4.79 1.60
N GLU A 438 10.77 6.04 1.96
CA GLU A 438 9.71 7.01 2.23
C GLU A 438 8.91 7.43 0.97
N PRO A 439 9.54 7.86 -0.14
CA PRO A 439 8.78 8.17 -1.36
C PRO A 439 8.15 6.92 -2.00
N SER A 440 8.62 5.71 -1.71
CA SER A 440 7.97 4.45 -2.12
C SER A 440 6.59 4.27 -1.52
N LYS A 441 6.28 4.95 -0.41
CA LYS A 441 4.96 4.94 0.22
C LYS A 441 3.83 5.35 -0.73
N VAL A 442 4.09 6.20 -1.72
CA VAL A 442 3.08 6.57 -2.73
C VAL A 442 2.54 5.32 -3.45
N ALA A 443 3.43 4.50 -3.98
CA ALA A 443 3.04 3.26 -4.65
C ALA A 443 2.49 2.20 -3.66
N ILE A 444 3.12 2.07 -2.49
CA ILE A 444 2.70 1.11 -1.45
C ILE A 444 1.30 1.44 -0.93
N PHE A 445 0.93 2.73 -0.80
CA PHE A 445 -0.44 3.15 -0.49
C PHE A 445 -1.43 2.70 -1.57
N GLY A 446 -1.06 2.86 -2.83
CA GLY A 446 -1.86 2.38 -3.96
C GLY A 446 -2.11 0.87 -3.88
N ASN A 447 -1.08 0.08 -3.59
CA ASN A 447 -1.25 -1.37 -3.41
C ASN A 447 -2.10 -1.71 -2.18
N ALA A 448 -1.95 -1.00 -1.07
CA ALA A 448 -2.78 -1.20 0.11
C ALA A 448 -4.26 -1.02 -0.22
N CYS A 449 -4.60 0.06 -0.91
CA CYS A 449 -5.97 0.35 -1.32
C CYS A 449 -6.49 -0.64 -2.36
N TYR A 450 -5.71 -0.91 -3.40
CA TYR A 450 -6.07 -1.84 -4.47
C TYR A 450 -6.28 -3.28 -3.95
N SER A 451 -5.34 -3.78 -3.17
CA SER A 451 -5.40 -5.16 -2.66
C SER A 451 -6.50 -5.36 -1.61
N TRP A 452 -6.93 -4.30 -0.95
CA TRP A 452 -8.05 -4.35 0.00
C TRP A 452 -9.39 -4.34 -0.72
N ASN A 453 -9.57 -3.44 -1.69
CA ASN A 453 -10.80 -3.26 -2.47
C ASN A 453 -10.39 -2.89 -3.90
N ILE A 454 -10.36 -3.88 -4.79
CA ILE A 454 -9.87 -3.73 -6.18
C ILE A 454 -10.70 -2.69 -6.92
N TRP A 455 -10.04 -1.65 -7.41
CA TRP A 455 -10.67 -0.60 -8.20
C TRP A 455 -11.38 -1.19 -9.41
N GLN A 456 -12.58 -0.70 -9.68
CA GLN A 456 -13.36 -1.09 -10.85
C GLN A 456 -13.14 -0.12 -12.01
N THR A 457 -12.65 1.09 -11.74
CA THR A 457 -12.46 2.15 -12.72
C THR A 457 -11.12 2.88 -12.52
N GLU A 458 -10.62 3.53 -13.57
CA GLU A 458 -9.46 4.42 -13.49
C GLU A 458 -9.74 5.66 -12.62
N GLU A 459 -11.00 6.09 -12.52
CA GLU A 459 -11.39 7.22 -11.68
C GLU A 459 -11.16 6.91 -10.20
N GLU A 460 -11.51 5.71 -9.75
CA GLU A 460 -11.24 5.25 -8.38
C GLU A 460 -9.74 5.21 -8.08
N ALA A 461 -8.94 4.70 -9.00
CA ALA A 461 -7.49 4.69 -8.90
C ALA A 461 -6.90 6.11 -8.81
N ASN A 462 -7.37 7.02 -9.68
CA ASN A 462 -6.93 8.42 -9.70
C ASN A 462 -7.35 9.16 -8.43
N LYS A 463 -8.54 8.91 -7.89
CA LYS A 463 -8.97 9.44 -6.60
C LYS A 463 -8.05 8.97 -5.47
N CYS A 464 -7.74 7.68 -5.45
CA CYS A 464 -6.80 7.10 -4.50
C CYS A 464 -5.40 7.72 -4.62
N TYR A 465 -4.88 7.87 -5.85
CA TYR A 465 -3.59 8.50 -6.11
C TYR A 465 -3.54 9.93 -5.57
N ASN A 466 -4.54 10.75 -5.88
CA ASN A 466 -4.60 12.13 -5.41
C ASN A 466 -4.69 12.23 -3.88
N ALA A 467 -5.42 11.31 -3.23
CA ALA A 467 -5.53 11.25 -1.78
C ALA A 467 -4.24 10.76 -1.09
N SER A 468 -3.39 9.98 -1.77
CA SER A 468 -2.23 9.34 -1.17
C SER A 468 -1.26 10.31 -0.48
N PHE A 469 -1.08 11.49 -1.04
CA PHE A 469 -0.01 12.42 -0.61
C PHE A 469 -0.17 12.93 0.81
N LYS A 470 -1.38 13.18 1.30
CA LYS A 470 -1.64 13.57 2.68
C LYS A 470 -1.36 12.42 3.66
N TYR A 471 -1.67 11.18 3.26
CA TYR A 471 -1.38 10.01 4.05
C TYR A 471 0.10 9.62 4.04
N VAL A 472 0.78 9.86 2.93
CA VAL A 472 2.22 9.61 2.79
C VAL A 472 3.04 10.68 3.54
N ASP A 473 2.68 11.96 3.41
CA ASP A 473 3.42 13.05 4.03
C ASP A 473 3.25 13.08 5.56
N HIS A 474 2.02 13.08 6.07
CA HIS A 474 1.76 13.28 7.50
C HIS A 474 0.77 12.29 8.13
N ASN A 475 0.43 11.21 7.42
CA ASN A 475 -0.53 10.19 7.90
C ASN A 475 -1.86 10.82 8.37
N GLY A 476 -2.35 11.84 7.68
CA GLY A 476 -3.54 12.62 8.01
C GLY A 476 -4.57 12.66 6.89
N TYR A 477 -5.83 13.00 7.21
CA TYR A 477 -6.92 13.12 6.24
C TYR A 477 -7.04 14.52 5.63
N GLU A 478 -6.47 15.54 6.28
CA GLU A 478 -6.51 16.91 5.80
C GLU A 478 -5.42 17.16 4.75
N GLU A 479 -5.75 17.86 3.68
CA GLU A 479 -4.74 18.35 2.77
C GLU A 479 -3.97 19.52 3.42
N THR A 480 -2.64 19.45 3.32
CA THR A 480 -1.74 20.51 3.77
C THR A 480 -1.01 21.11 2.57
N GLU A 481 -0.42 22.29 2.74
CA GLU A 481 0.44 22.88 1.71
C GLU A 481 1.59 21.92 1.34
N ALA A 482 2.15 21.21 2.31
CA ALA A 482 3.19 20.21 2.08
C ALA A 482 2.69 19.04 1.23
N SER A 483 1.55 18.44 1.56
CA SER A 483 1.00 17.31 0.79
C SER A 483 0.59 17.71 -0.63
N THR A 484 0.06 18.94 -0.79
CA THR A 484 -0.25 19.51 -2.11
C THR A 484 1.02 19.73 -2.93
N ALA A 485 2.07 20.28 -2.31
CA ALA A 485 3.37 20.47 -2.94
C ALA A 485 4.00 19.12 -3.34
N LEU A 486 3.94 18.10 -2.47
CA LEU A 486 4.43 16.76 -2.79
C LEU A 486 3.70 16.15 -3.99
N ARG A 487 2.39 16.33 -4.09
CA ARG A 487 1.60 15.89 -5.25
C ARG A 487 2.07 16.57 -6.53
N GLU A 488 2.29 17.89 -6.49
CA GLU A 488 2.78 18.65 -7.63
C GLU A 488 4.16 18.17 -8.09
N LEU A 489 5.11 18.00 -7.17
CA LEU A 489 6.42 17.44 -7.44
C LEU A 489 6.33 16.03 -8.06
N SER A 490 5.44 15.20 -7.53
CA SER A 490 5.30 13.80 -7.95
C SER A 490 4.80 13.63 -9.38
N LYS A 491 4.02 14.57 -9.93
CA LYS A 491 3.61 14.56 -11.36
C LYS A 491 4.79 14.54 -12.33
N HIS A 492 5.96 15.00 -11.87
CA HIS A 492 7.19 15.10 -12.63
C HIS A 492 8.25 14.07 -12.20
N MET A 493 7.87 13.09 -11.36
CA MET A 493 8.73 12.02 -10.84
C MET A 493 8.01 10.68 -11.00
N ILE A 494 7.63 10.33 -12.22
CA ILE A 494 6.84 9.13 -12.54
C ILE A 494 7.56 8.23 -13.52
N ASN A 495 8.28 8.82 -14.50
CA ASN A 495 8.83 8.06 -15.60
C ASN A 495 10.03 7.22 -15.15
N GLN A 496 9.91 5.93 -15.35
CA GLN A 496 11.01 5.00 -15.11
C GLN A 496 12.19 5.24 -16.06
N ASN A 497 11.93 5.72 -17.26
CA ASN A 497 12.91 5.84 -18.34
C ASN A 497 13.84 4.61 -18.45
N MET A 498 13.30 3.45 -18.09
CA MET A 498 14.00 2.17 -18.20
C MET A 498 13.94 1.70 -19.64
N ASP A 499 14.58 0.61 -19.93
CA ASP A 499 14.68 0.10 -21.30
C ASP A 499 13.30 -0.14 -21.96
N SER A 500 13.30 -0.43 -23.25
CA SER A 500 12.07 -0.62 -24.05
C SER A 500 11.16 -1.75 -23.60
N ARG A 501 11.57 -2.56 -22.63
CA ARG A 501 10.80 -3.67 -22.05
C ARG A 501 9.83 -3.24 -20.95
N VAL A 502 9.90 -1.98 -20.50
CA VAL A 502 9.03 -1.43 -19.45
C VAL A 502 7.98 -0.53 -20.09
N THR A 503 6.74 -0.63 -19.64
CA THR A 503 5.70 0.33 -20.01
C THR A 503 6.13 1.73 -19.58
N ARG A 504 6.20 2.65 -20.54
CA ARG A 504 6.56 4.04 -20.24
C ARG A 504 5.41 4.70 -19.52
N LEU A 505 5.72 5.26 -18.36
CA LEU A 505 4.82 6.13 -17.65
C LEU A 505 4.96 7.55 -18.21
N GLU A 506 3.85 8.22 -18.41
CA GLU A 506 3.88 9.62 -18.81
C GLU A 506 4.04 10.49 -17.57
N GLU A 507 5.01 11.39 -17.62
CA GLU A 507 5.24 12.40 -16.59
C GLU A 507 5.13 13.80 -17.18
N SER A 508 4.87 14.78 -16.35
CA SER A 508 4.81 16.20 -16.75
C SER A 508 3.84 16.47 -17.92
N VAL A 509 2.75 15.71 -18.01
CA VAL A 509 1.89 15.70 -19.22
C VAL A 509 1.43 17.11 -19.57
N GLU A 510 0.89 17.87 -18.62
CA GLU A 510 0.37 19.21 -18.80
C GLU A 510 1.48 20.20 -19.19
N LEU A 511 2.60 20.18 -18.44
CA LEU A 511 3.77 21.02 -18.70
C LEU A 511 4.41 20.70 -20.04
N LYS A 512 4.52 19.41 -20.41
CA LYS A 512 5.16 18.96 -21.65
C LYS A 512 4.46 19.51 -22.88
N GLU A 513 3.14 19.55 -22.89
CA GLU A 513 2.37 20.11 -24.00
C GLU A 513 2.62 21.61 -24.16
N LYS A 514 2.50 22.39 -23.07
CA LYS A 514 2.75 23.84 -23.06
C LYS A 514 4.22 24.15 -23.43
N LEU A 515 5.16 23.44 -22.84
CA LEU A 515 6.58 23.63 -23.08
C LEU A 515 6.98 23.33 -24.53
N ASN A 516 6.42 22.28 -25.14
CA ASN A 516 6.68 21.96 -26.54
C ASN A 516 6.10 23.02 -27.48
N ALA A 517 4.91 23.53 -27.21
CA ALA A 517 4.30 24.61 -27.98
C ALA A 517 5.16 25.89 -27.92
N PHE A 518 5.56 26.30 -26.73
CA PHE A 518 6.45 27.44 -26.49
C PHE A 518 7.81 27.27 -27.17
N LYS A 519 8.49 26.14 -26.96
CA LYS A 519 9.77 25.81 -27.59
C LYS A 519 9.70 25.85 -29.12
N THR A 520 8.61 25.40 -29.71
CA THR A 520 8.41 25.39 -31.16
C THR A 520 8.42 26.82 -31.70
N LYS A 521 7.70 27.74 -31.07
CA LYS A 521 7.69 29.16 -31.45
C LYS A 521 9.06 29.81 -31.32
N VAL A 522 9.75 29.59 -30.19
CA VAL A 522 11.12 30.10 -29.98
C VAL A 522 12.05 29.60 -31.07
N THR A 523 12.02 28.29 -31.39
CA THR A 523 12.92 27.68 -32.38
C THR A 523 12.67 28.19 -33.79
N LYS A 524 11.42 28.47 -34.14
CA LYS A 524 11.03 29.00 -35.47
C LYS A 524 11.14 30.52 -35.58
N GLY A 525 11.44 31.22 -34.50
CA GLY A 525 11.42 32.69 -34.47
C GLY A 525 9.99 33.27 -34.63
N GLU A 526 8.96 32.51 -34.29
CA GLU A 526 7.58 32.95 -34.33
C GLU A 526 7.30 33.94 -33.18
N LYS A 527 6.37 34.87 -33.41
CA LYS A 527 5.96 35.84 -32.39
C LYS A 527 5.32 35.09 -31.22
N ILE A 528 5.80 35.34 -30.01
CA ILE A 528 5.23 34.89 -28.74
C ILE A 528 4.51 36.09 -28.13
N THR A 529 3.29 35.89 -27.66
CA THR A 529 2.52 36.95 -27.01
C THR A 529 2.91 37.09 -25.53
N ASP A 530 2.61 38.25 -24.91
CA ASP A 530 2.84 38.44 -23.47
C ASP A 530 2.08 37.37 -22.64
N GLU A 531 0.85 37.05 -23.04
CA GLU A 531 0.04 36.03 -22.38
C GLU A 531 0.70 34.65 -22.41
N GLU A 532 1.30 34.25 -23.54
CA GLU A 532 2.03 32.98 -23.66
C GLU A 532 3.32 32.96 -22.83
N PHE A 533 4.00 34.10 -22.75
CA PHE A 533 5.15 34.23 -21.82
C PHE A 533 4.71 34.12 -20.37
N ASP A 534 3.62 34.80 -19.99
CA ASP A 534 3.12 34.80 -18.63
C ASP A 534 2.59 33.42 -18.22
N ASP A 535 1.95 32.69 -19.14
CA ASP A 535 1.50 31.30 -18.89
C ASP A 535 2.67 30.38 -18.57
N ILE A 536 3.74 30.38 -19.41
CA ILE A 536 4.89 29.48 -19.16
C ILE A 536 5.74 29.93 -17.95
N ILE A 537 5.83 31.23 -17.68
CA ILE A 537 6.47 31.74 -16.46
C ILE A 537 5.69 31.30 -15.22
N ASN A 538 4.36 31.34 -15.27
CA ASN A 538 3.50 30.91 -14.18
C ASN A 538 3.67 29.41 -13.90
N GLU A 539 3.70 28.55 -14.93
CA GLU A 539 3.95 27.12 -14.76
C GLU A 539 5.25 26.86 -13.99
N PHE A 540 6.38 27.45 -14.43
CA PHE A 540 7.65 27.26 -13.73
C PHE A 540 7.69 27.92 -12.34
N THR A 541 6.91 28.97 -12.11
CA THR A 541 6.78 29.58 -10.80
C THR A 541 6.01 28.68 -9.84
N VAL A 542 4.94 28.01 -10.28
CA VAL A 542 4.21 27.01 -9.51
C VAL A 542 5.13 25.86 -9.12
N LEU A 543 5.93 25.36 -10.06
CA LEU A 543 6.90 24.29 -9.80
C LEU A 543 7.97 24.71 -8.78
N GLN A 544 8.50 25.92 -8.91
CA GLN A 544 9.48 26.47 -7.97
C GLN A 544 8.88 26.61 -6.56
N ASN A 545 7.66 27.15 -6.46
CA ASN A 545 6.95 27.29 -5.19
C ASN A 545 6.66 25.93 -4.54
N ALA A 546 6.33 24.90 -5.32
CA ALA A 546 6.12 23.55 -4.80
C ALA A 546 7.37 23.02 -4.09
N SER A 547 8.56 23.15 -4.69
CA SER A 547 9.82 22.77 -4.04
C SER A 547 10.08 23.57 -2.76
N GLN A 548 9.91 24.88 -2.80
CA GLN A 548 10.14 25.76 -1.64
C GLN A 548 9.19 25.42 -0.48
N THR A 549 7.89 25.23 -0.77
CA THR A 549 6.88 24.85 0.21
C THR A 549 7.21 23.49 0.82
N TYR A 550 7.55 22.51 -0.01
CA TYR A 550 7.87 21.16 0.50
C TYR A 550 9.14 21.15 1.35
N ARG A 551 10.17 21.93 0.97
CA ARG A 551 11.37 22.10 1.81
C ARG A 551 11.05 22.72 3.16
N ALA A 552 10.13 23.69 3.20
CA ALA A 552 9.78 24.41 4.42
C ALA A 552 8.92 23.57 5.38
N SER A 553 7.97 22.81 4.87
CA SER A 553 6.91 22.21 5.69
C SER A 553 6.69 20.70 5.48
N GLY A 554 7.35 20.07 4.49
CA GLY A 554 7.18 18.66 4.17
C GLY A 554 7.83 17.71 5.19
N ASN A 555 7.49 16.44 5.09
CA ASN A 555 8.02 15.38 5.94
C ASN A 555 9.56 15.28 5.85
N GLU A 556 10.24 15.35 6.99
CA GLU A 556 11.71 15.37 7.06
C GLU A 556 12.36 14.11 6.48
N ARG A 557 11.76 12.95 6.70
CA ARG A 557 12.31 11.68 6.17
C ARG A 557 12.18 11.62 4.65
N ILE A 558 11.05 12.04 4.09
CA ILE A 558 10.87 12.14 2.63
C ILE A 558 11.87 13.16 2.06
N LYS A 559 11.93 14.36 2.63
CA LYS A 559 12.87 15.42 2.17
C LYS A 559 14.30 14.92 2.12
N SER A 560 14.76 14.24 3.17
CA SER A 560 16.12 13.70 3.24
C SER A 560 16.40 12.68 2.14
N GLN A 561 15.43 11.84 1.78
CA GLN A 561 15.59 10.82 0.76
C GLN A 561 15.45 11.33 -0.68
N ILE A 562 14.82 12.48 -0.90
CA ILE A 562 14.65 13.10 -2.23
C ILE A 562 15.46 14.39 -2.42
N VAL A 563 16.39 14.72 -1.53
CA VAL A 563 17.12 15.99 -1.53
C VAL A 563 17.83 16.27 -2.85
N TYR A 564 18.41 15.27 -3.50
CA TYR A 564 19.10 15.43 -4.78
C TYR A 564 18.15 15.85 -5.91
N TRP A 565 16.94 15.29 -5.92
CA TRP A 565 15.89 15.65 -6.89
C TRP A 565 15.36 17.06 -6.63
N LEU A 566 15.16 17.44 -5.36
CA LEU A 566 14.77 18.80 -5.02
C LEU A 566 15.84 19.82 -5.45
N ASN A 567 17.12 19.51 -5.29
CA ASN A 567 18.20 20.40 -5.74
C ASN A 567 18.19 20.54 -7.27
N CYS A 568 18.12 19.43 -8.01
CA CYS A 568 18.01 19.44 -9.46
C CYS A 568 16.75 20.18 -9.95
N TRP A 569 15.65 20.07 -9.22
CA TRP A 569 14.41 20.78 -9.48
C TRP A 569 14.57 22.31 -9.36
N ASP A 570 15.17 22.78 -8.25
CA ASP A 570 15.42 24.20 -8.03
C ASP A 570 16.35 24.78 -9.09
N ASP A 571 17.42 24.07 -9.43
CA ASP A 571 18.36 24.49 -10.49
C ASP A 571 17.65 24.58 -11.85
N THR A 572 16.83 23.58 -12.19
CA THR A 572 16.12 23.51 -13.47
C THR A 572 15.06 24.60 -13.59
N THR A 573 14.25 24.80 -12.54
CA THR A 573 13.19 25.81 -12.54
C THR A 573 13.76 27.23 -12.57
N ASN A 574 14.85 27.48 -11.83
CA ASN A 574 15.58 28.76 -11.87
C ASN A 574 16.17 29.05 -13.25
N ALA A 575 16.83 28.06 -13.87
CA ALA A 575 17.40 28.22 -15.19
C ALA A 575 16.32 28.49 -16.26
N ALA A 576 15.20 27.76 -16.20
CA ALA A 576 14.06 27.95 -17.10
C ALA A 576 13.45 29.35 -16.97
N LEU A 577 13.17 29.80 -15.74
CA LEU A 577 12.60 31.13 -15.48
C LEU A 577 13.54 32.22 -15.97
N ASN A 578 14.86 32.13 -15.71
CA ASN A 578 15.84 33.12 -16.17
C ASN A 578 15.91 33.16 -17.70
N TYR A 579 15.91 32.03 -18.37
CA TYR A 579 15.91 31.94 -19.83
C TYR A 579 14.65 32.57 -20.43
N ILE A 580 13.47 32.18 -19.95
CA ILE A 580 12.17 32.64 -20.48
C ILE A 580 12.03 34.18 -20.26
N LYS A 581 12.38 34.69 -19.08
CA LYS A 581 12.37 36.12 -18.80
C LYS A 581 13.37 36.87 -19.67
N GLY A 582 14.54 36.29 -19.92
CA GLY A 582 15.57 36.89 -20.78
C GLY A 582 15.17 37.00 -22.26
N ILE A 583 14.35 36.06 -22.79
CA ILE A 583 13.84 36.16 -24.18
C ILE A 583 12.55 36.98 -24.28
N LYS A 584 11.82 37.22 -23.16
CA LYS A 584 10.69 38.15 -23.10
C LYS A 584 11.15 39.61 -23.12
N ALA A 585 12.28 39.94 -22.47
CA ALA A 585 12.84 41.27 -22.43
C ALA A 585 13.48 41.69 -23.74
#